data_c31e2b2d938ccdc0689e814b11944088
#
_entry.id   c31e2b2d938ccdc0689e814b11944088
#
_cell.length_a   1.000
_cell.length_b   1.000
_cell.length_c   1.000
_cell.angle_alpha   90.00
_cell.angle_beta   90.00
_cell.angle_gamma   90.00
#
_symmetry.space_group_name_H-M   'P 1'
#
loop_
_entity.id
_entity.type
_entity.pdbx_description
1 polymer ?
#
loop_
_entity_poly.entity_id
_entity_poly.type
_entity_poly.pdbx_seq_one_letter_code
_entity_poly.pdbx_strand_id
1 'polypeptide(L)'
;MAETVASVMPSPAEIAACKWLPDNELAVYSAEYERTGFQGGLQGYRRTGPRFTADLQTYSGRTIDVPSLFIGGKSDWGVFQNPGAFERMQSTACTQMRGVHLIDGAGHWLEQEQPDQVSRLLVQFLKSTA
;
A
#
# COMPACT_ATOMS: atom_id res chain seq x y z
N MET A 1 -1.56 -4.86 25.15
CA MET A 1 -1.79 -4.99 23.69
C MET A 1 -3.22 -5.44 23.38
N ALA A 2 -3.74 -6.53 23.97
CA ALA A 2 -5.13 -6.96 23.74
C ALA A 2 -6.17 -5.91 24.10
N GLU A 3 -6.05 -5.26 25.24
CA GLU A 3 -6.94 -4.18 25.67
C GLU A 3 -6.86 -2.96 24.77
N THR A 4 -5.67 -2.61 24.29
CA THR A 4 -5.48 -1.49 23.35
C THR A 4 -6.15 -1.76 22.02
N VAL A 5 -6.05 -2.99 21.51
CA VAL A 5 -6.73 -3.40 20.27
C VAL A 5 -8.24 -3.41 20.48
N ALA A 6 -8.73 -3.98 21.58
CA ALA A 6 -10.16 -4.03 21.88
C ALA A 6 -10.82 -2.65 21.96
N SER A 7 -10.09 -1.64 22.46
CA SER A 7 -10.60 -0.27 22.58
C SER A 7 -10.78 0.47 21.24
N VAL A 8 -10.14 -0.02 20.18
CA VAL A 8 -10.19 0.57 18.83
C VAL A 8 -10.82 -0.36 17.79
N MET A 9 -11.34 -1.50 18.21
CA MET A 9 -12.07 -2.40 17.34
C MET A 9 -13.34 -1.74 16.81
N PRO A 10 -13.64 -1.89 15.51
CA PRO A 10 -14.87 -1.38 14.95
C PRO A 10 -16.09 -2.09 15.60
N SER A 11 -17.17 -1.35 15.76
CA SER A 11 -18.45 -1.89 16.21
C SER A 11 -19.03 -2.87 15.17
N PRO A 12 -19.96 -3.75 15.56
CA PRO A 12 -20.66 -4.61 14.62
C PRO A 12 -21.36 -3.86 13.49
N ALA A 13 -21.85 -2.65 13.75
CA ALA A 13 -22.47 -1.80 12.73
C ALA A 13 -21.45 -1.26 11.72
N GLU A 14 -20.27 -0.87 12.17
CA GLU A 14 -19.18 -0.44 11.29
C GLU A 14 -18.64 -1.60 10.45
N ILE A 15 -18.51 -2.79 11.04
CA ILE A 15 -18.12 -4.00 10.29
C ILE A 15 -19.15 -4.31 9.19
N ALA A 16 -20.44 -4.30 9.53
CA ALA A 16 -21.52 -4.55 8.56
C ALA A 16 -21.61 -3.47 7.46
N ALA A 17 -21.18 -2.24 7.75
CA ALA A 17 -21.13 -1.15 6.79
C ALA A 17 -19.88 -1.18 5.87
N CYS A 18 -18.90 -2.02 6.16
CA CYS A 18 -17.68 -2.14 5.37
C CYS A 18 -17.96 -2.80 4.02
N LYS A 19 -17.89 -2.02 2.94
CA LYS A 19 -18.23 -2.48 1.59
C LYS A 19 -17.06 -3.14 0.86
N TRP A 20 -15.84 -2.80 1.24
CA TRP A 20 -14.65 -3.26 0.54
C TRP A 20 -14.05 -4.55 1.12
N LEU A 21 -14.52 -4.98 2.30
CA LEU A 21 -14.11 -6.23 2.93
C LEU A 21 -15.35 -6.99 3.49
N PRO A 22 -16.26 -7.45 2.64
CA PRO A 22 -17.37 -8.30 3.08
C PRO A 22 -16.89 -9.67 3.55
N ASP A 23 -17.72 -10.42 4.25
CA ASP A 23 -17.38 -11.69 4.88
C ASP A 23 -16.75 -12.72 3.92
N ASN A 24 -17.20 -12.78 2.68
CA ASN A 24 -16.64 -13.68 1.67
C ASN A 24 -15.20 -13.31 1.29
N GLU A 25 -14.88 -12.03 1.21
CA GLU A 25 -13.50 -11.56 0.96
C GLU A 25 -12.61 -11.82 2.19
N LEU A 26 -13.10 -11.51 3.39
CA LEU A 26 -12.39 -11.78 4.63
C LEU A 26 -12.10 -13.28 4.79
N ALA A 27 -13.03 -14.15 4.37
CA ALA A 27 -12.85 -15.60 4.43
C ALA A 27 -11.68 -16.09 3.59
N VAL A 28 -11.38 -15.45 2.44
CA VAL A 28 -10.20 -15.76 1.61
C VAL A 28 -8.91 -15.50 2.39
N TYR A 29 -8.80 -14.35 3.04
CA TYR A 29 -7.64 -14.02 3.88
C TYR A 29 -7.49 -15.00 5.04
N SER A 30 -8.59 -15.30 5.72
CA SER A 30 -8.60 -16.21 6.86
C SER A 30 -8.14 -17.61 6.46
N ALA A 31 -8.64 -18.15 5.36
CA ALA A 31 -8.26 -19.45 4.85
C ALA A 31 -6.78 -19.52 4.44
N GLU A 32 -6.26 -18.47 3.79
CA GLU A 32 -4.83 -18.44 3.41
C GLU A 32 -3.93 -18.34 4.63
N TYR A 33 -4.25 -17.53 5.63
CA TYR A 33 -3.48 -17.46 6.86
C TYR A 33 -3.61 -18.71 7.73
N GLU A 34 -4.75 -19.39 7.71
CA GLU A 34 -4.90 -20.70 8.34
C GLU A 34 -3.95 -21.73 7.70
N ARG A 35 -3.85 -21.74 6.38
CA ARG A 35 -2.99 -22.65 5.61
C ARG A 35 -1.50 -22.32 5.76
N THR A 36 -1.11 -21.05 5.71
CA THR A 36 0.30 -20.62 5.64
C THR A 36 0.87 -20.14 6.97
N GLY A 37 0.02 -19.76 7.92
CA GLY A 37 0.38 -19.03 9.11
C GLY A 37 0.80 -17.59 8.80
N PHE A 38 1.02 -16.82 9.85
CA PHE A 38 1.40 -15.39 9.73
C PHE A 38 2.91 -15.18 9.57
N GLN A 39 3.72 -16.22 9.69
CA GLN A 39 5.17 -16.08 9.79
C GLN A 39 5.77 -15.42 8.54
N GLY A 40 5.32 -15.80 7.35
CA GLY A 40 5.79 -15.23 6.09
C GLY A 40 5.50 -13.73 5.99
N GLY A 41 4.25 -13.33 6.26
CA GLY A 41 3.84 -11.91 6.24
C GLY A 41 4.59 -11.05 7.26
N LEU A 42 4.89 -11.61 8.44
CA LEU A 42 5.62 -10.90 9.49
C LEU A 42 7.12 -10.73 9.23
N GLN A 43 7.71 -11.45 8.27
CA GLN A 43 9.14 -11.33 7.97
C GLN A 43 9.52 -9.93 7.46
N GLY A 44 8.63 -9.26 6.74
CA GLY A 44 8.85 -7.88 6.30
C GLY A 44 9.16 -6.93 7.46
N TYR A 45 8.45 -7.08 8.57
CA TYR A 45 8.62 -6.25 9.78
C TYR A 45 9.85 -6.62 10.61
N ARG A 46 10.46 -7.77 10.37
CA ARG A 46 11.68 -8.23 11.06
C ARG A 46 12.96 -7.81 10.37
N ARG A 47 12.88 -7.13 9.24
CA ARG A 47 14.03 -6.59 8.52
C ARG A 47 14.58 -5.35 9.22
N THR A 48 15.11 -5.54 10.41
CA THR A 48 15.75 -4.49 11.20
C THR A 48 17.20 -4.85 11.44
N GLY A 49 18.07 -3.85 11.46
CA GLY A 49 19.47 -4.04 11.80
C GLY A 49 20.45 -3.65 10.70
N PRO A 50 21.77 -3.60 11.04
CA PRO A 50 22.81 -3.06 10.17
C PRO A 50 22.93 -3.77 8.82
N ARG A 51 22.74 -5.10 8.80
CA ARG A 51 22.84 -5.90 7.58
C ARG A 51 21.78 -5.52 6.55
N PHE A 52 20.55 -5.36 6.98
CA PHE A 52 19.47 -4.93 6.09
C PHE A 52 19.67 -3.52 5.56
N THR A 53 20.16 -2.61 6.42
CA THR A 53 20.50 -1.24 6.02
C THR A 53 21.63 -1.23 4.98
N ALA A 54 22.65 -2.07 5.13
CA ALA A 54 23.74 -2.20 4.17
C ALA A 54 23.26 -2.70 2.80
N ASP A 55 22.35 -3.70 2.78
CA ASP A 55 21.76 -4.21 1.53
C ASP A 55 20.98 -3.12 0.80
N LEU A 56 20.20 -2.31 1.52
CA LEU A 56 19.47 -1.16 0.93
C LEU A 56 20.41 -0.08 0.40
N GLN A 57 21.56 0.15 1.04
CA GLN A 57 22.55 1.15 0.59
C GLN A 57 23.13 0.84 -0.80
N THR A 58 23.11 -0.42 -1.24
CA THR A 58 23.52 -0.81 -2.59
C THR A 58 22.77 -0.05 -3.68
N TYR A 59 21.56 0.37 -3.40
CA TYR A 59 20.71 1.13 -4.33
C TYR A 59 20.59 2.60 -3.96
N SER A 60 21.30 3.06 -2.95
CA SER A 60 21.25 4.45 -2.51
C SER A 60 21.66 5.40 -3.63
N GLY A 61 20.86 6.43 -3.86
CA GLY A 61 21.11 7.42 -4.92
C GLY A 61 20.78 6.97 -6.34
N ARG A 62 20.32 5.73 -6.53
CA ARG A 62 19.81 5.29 -7.85
C ARG A 62 18.42 5.86 -8.10
N THR A 63 18.17 6.16 -9.37
CA THR A 63 16.87 6.63 -9.86
C THR A 63 16.08 5.49 -10.52
N ILE A 64 14.78 5.69 -10.65
CA ILE A 64 13.88 4.86 -11.44
C ILE A 64 13.70 5.56 -12.78
N ASP A 65 14.37 5.04 -13.81
CA ASP A 65 14.49 5.69 -15.12
C ASP A 65 13.55 5.10 -16.18
N VAL A 66 12.52 4.40 -15.73
CA VAL A 66 11.43 3.88 -16.57
C VAL A 66 10.15 4.67 -16.32
N PRO A 67 9.18 4.64 -17.26
CA PRO A 67 7.86 5.23 -17.01
C PRO A 67 7.27 4.76 -15.68
N SER A 68 6.87 5.70 -14.85
CA SER A 68 6.43 5.44 -13.48
C SER A 68 5.07 6.07 -13.20
N LEU A 69 4.25 5.36 -12.45
CA LEU A 69 2.94 5.81 -11.98
C LEU A 69 2.86 5.62 -10.47
N PHE A 70 2.36 6.59 -9.77
CA PHE A 70 2.00 6.47 -8.36
C PHE A 70 0.48 6.57 -8.20
N ILE A 71 -0.09 5.61 -7.48
CA ILE A 71 -1.50 5.64 -7.07
C ILE A 71 -1.54 5.38 -5.57
N GLY A 72 -2.22 6.22 -4.82
CA GLY A 72 -2.37 6.09 -3.37
C GLY A 72 -3.75 6.53 -2.91
N GLY A 73 -4.19 6.06 -1.75
CA GLY A 73 -5.40 6.57 -1.10
C GLY A 73 -5.11 7.94 -0.49
N LYS A 74 -6.04 8.88 -0.66
CA LYS A 74 -5.88 10.24 -0.11
C LYS A 74 -5.91 10.25 1.42
N SER A 75 -6.55 9.25 2.02
CA SER A 75 -6.61 9.05 3.47
C SER A 75 -5.55 8.07 3.99
N ASP A 76 -4.64 7.59 3.13
CA ASP A 76 -3.55 6.72 3.56
C ASP A 76 -2.44 7.54 4.22
N TRP A 77 -2.29 7.38 5.54
CA TRP A 77 -1.20 7.99 6.30
C TRP A 77 0.20 7.58 5.78
N GLY A 78 0.31 6.39 5.17
CA GLY A 78 1.55 5.85 4.62
C GLY A 78 2.17 6.75 3.55
N VAL A 79 1.35 7.46 2.79
CA VAL A 79 1.80 8.44 1.78
C VAL A 79 2.59 9.59 2.41
N PHE A 80 2.21 9.99 3.63
CA PHE A 80 2.72 11.19 4.30
C PHE A 80 3.63 10.90 5.51
N GLN A 81 3.83 9.64 5.86
CA GLN A 81 4.58 9.26 7.08
C GLN A 81 6.06 9.67 7.05
N ASN A 82 6.64 9.85 5.87
CA ASN A 82 8.02 10.30 5.71
C ASN A 82 8.03 11.68 5.04
N PRO A 83 8.20 12.77 5.79
CA PRO A 83 8.14 14.13 5.25
C PRO A 83 9.07 14.37 4.06
N GLY A 84 8.53 14.88 2.99
CA GLY A 84 9.25 15.19 1.75
C GLY A 84 9.56 13.95 0.88
N ALA A 85 9.24 12.72 1.30
CA ALA A 85 9.50 11.54 0.48
C ALA A 85 8.57 11.48 -0.74
N PHE A 86 7.32 11.85 -0.57
CA PHE A 86 6.33 11.89 -1.64
C PHE A 86 6.72 12.88 -2.75
N GLU A 87 7.21 14.05 -2.38
CA GLU A 87 7.70 15.08 -3.31
C GLU A 87 9.01 14.64 -3.98
N ARG A 88 9.95 14.07 -3.22
CA ARG A 88 11.22 13.56 -3.77
C ARG A 88 11.01 12.38 -4.73
N MET A 89 10.03 11.52 -4.48
CA MET A 89 9.68 10.46 -5.41
C MET A 89 9.34 11.02 -6.78
N GLN A 90 8.53 12.09 -6.83
CA GLN A 90 8.07 12.72 -8.06
C GLN A 90 9.14 13.53 -8.77
N SER A 91 9.95 14.26 -8.01
CA SER A 91 10.90 15.26 -8.56
C SER A 91 12.29 14.70 -8.81
N THR A 92 12.68 13.64 -8.14
CA THR A 92 14.07 13.16 -8.14
C THR A 92 14.18 11.66 -8.33
N ALA A 93 13.43 10.85 -7.58
CA ALA A 93 13.62 9.41 -7.59
C ALA A 93 13.08 8.75 -8.87
N CYS A 94 11.92 9.20 -9.39
CA CYS A 94 11.34 8.72 -10.64
C CYS A 94 11.55 9.75 -11.74
N THR A 95 12.56 9.52 -12.61
CA THR A 95 12.93 10.47 -13.66
C THR A 95 11.90 10.54 -14.80
N GLN A 96 11.02 9.55 -14.90
CA GLN A 96 9.96 9.48 -15.90
C GLN A 96 8.57 9.31 -15.27
N MET A 97 8.25 10.12 -14.26
CA MET A 97 6.93 10.12 -13.64
C MET A 97 5.86 10.54 -14.65
N ARG A 98 4.89 9.66 -14.91
CA ARG A 98 3.78 9.87 -15.87
C ARG A 98 2.47 10.27 -15.20
N GLY A 99 2.34 10.00 -13.91
CA GLY A 99 1.15 10.35 -13.16
C GLY A 99 1.29 10.12 -11.67
N VAL A 100 0.61 10.96 -10.91
CA VAL A 100 0.48 10.84 -9.45
C VAL A 100 -0.99 11.04 -9.11
N HIS A 101 -1.62 10.02 -8.56
CA HIS A 101 -3.04 10.02 -8.27
C HIS A 101 -3.27 9.69 -6.80
N LEU A 102 -3.86 10.65 -6.07
CA LEU A 102 -4.39 10.44 -4.74
C LEU A 102 -5.91 10.30 -4.85
N ILE A 103 -6.42 9.12 -4.55
CA ILE A 103 -7.83 8.76 -4.75
C ILE A 103 -8.65 9.12 -3.52
N ASP A 104 -9.69 9.93 -3.74
CA ASP A 104 -10.65 10.28 -2.71
C ASP A 104 -11.45 9.05 -2.24
N GLY A 105 -11.74 8.99 -0.95
CA GLY A 105 -12.51 7.90 -0.35
C GLY A 105 -11.76 6.58 -0.27
N ALA A 106 -10.43 6.62 -0.41
CA ALA A 106 -9.57 5.45 -0.23
C ALA A 106 -8.49 5.72 0.82
N GLY A 107 -8.16 4.68 1.56
CA GLY A 107 -7.06 4.60 2.52
C GLY A 107 -5.95 3.68 2.03
N HIS A 108 -5.45 2.86 2.96
CA HIS A 108 -4.29 2.00 2.72
C HIS A 108 -4.58 0.80 1.81
N TRP A 109 -5.81 0.30 1.83
CA TRP A 109 -6.23 -0.86 1.03
C TRP A 109 -6.89 -0.42 -0.29
N LEU A 110 -6.24 0.49 -0.96
CA LEU A 110 -6.70 1.21 -2.13
C LEU A 110 -7.29 0.30 -3.22
N GLU A 111 -6.64 -0.83 -3.52
CA GLU A 111 -7.06 -1.77 -4.57
C GLU A 111 -8.39 -2.44 -4.23
N GLN A 112 -8.70 -2.57 -2.94
CA GLN A 112 -9.96 -3.13 -2.47
C GLN A 112 -11.02 -2.06 -2.26
N GLU A 113 -10.60 -0.88 -1.80
CA GLU A 113 -11.50 0.24 -1.51
C GLU A 113 -12.02 0.91 -2.80
N GLN A 114 -11.18 0.99 -3.86
CA GLN A 114 -11.50 1.66 -5.12
C GLN A 114 -11.00 0.86 -6.35
N PRO A 115 -11.39 -0.41 -6.52
CA PRO A 115 -10.82 -1.32 -7.53
C PRO A 115 -11.00 -0.82 -8.96
N ASP A 116 -12.14 -0.26 -9.29
CA ASP A 116 -12.44 0.23 -10.65
C ASP A 116 -11.56 1.41 -11.04
N GLN A 117 -11.30 2.31 -10.10
CA GLN A 117 -10.50 3.49 -10.34
C GLN A 117 -9.03 3.13 -10.49
N VAL A 118 -8.52 2.26 -9.63
CA VAL A 118 -7.15 1.73 -9.73
C VAL A 118 -6.94 1.01 -11.05
N SER A 119 -7.84 0.10 -11.40
CA SER A 119 -7.76 -0.67 -12.65
C SER A 119 -7.75 0.22 -13.89
N ARG A 120 -8.60 1.25 -13.93
CA ARG A 120 -8.61 2.21 -15.05
C ARG A 120 -7.28 2.94 -15.18
N LEU A 121 -6.74 3.47 -14.08
CA LEU A 121 -5.47 4.20 -14.09
C LEU A 121 -4.30 3.32 -14.52
N LEU A 122 -4.23 2.08 -14.02
CA LEU A 122 -3.22 1.13 -14.43
C LEU A 122 -3.30 0.78 -15.91
N VAL A 123 -4.51 0.48 -16.42
CA VAL A 123 -4.70 0.17 -17.85
C VAL A 123 -4.36 1.37 -18.74
N GLN A 124 -4.72 2.59 -18.35
CA GLN A 124 -4.36 3.80 -19.08
C GLN A 124 -2.84 4.01 -19.12
N PHE A 125 -2.19 3.84 -17.98
CA PHE A 125 -0.73 3.94 -17.89
C PHE A 125 -0.03 2.92 -18.80
N LEU A 126 -0.41 1.65 -18.73
CA LEU A 126 0.17 0.59 -19.55
C LEU A 126 0.00 0.86 -21.05
N LYS A 127 -1.18 1.33 -21.47
CA LYS A 127 -1.44 1.69 -22.88
C LYS A 127 -0.65 2.92 -23.33
N SER A 128 -0.31 3.83 -22.43
CA SER A 128 0.44 5.05 -22.75
C SER A 128 1.96 4.84 -22.80
N THR A 129 2.43 3.69 -22.34
CA THR A 129 3.86 3.36 -22.20
C THR A 129 4.28 2.15 -23.04
N ALA A 130 3.34 1.49 -23.69
CA ALA A 130 3.57 0.43 -24.68
C ALA A 130 3.85 1.06 -26.07
#